data_a4fe70a69ec94592d7daf2072e857a57
#
_entry.id   a4fe70a69ec94592d7daf2072e857a57
#
_cell.length_a   1.000
_cell.length_b   1.000
_cell.length_c   1.000
_cell.angle_alpha   90.00
_cell.angle_beta   90.00
_cell.angle_gamma   90.00
#
_symmetry.space_group_name_H-M   'P 1'
#
loop_
_entity.id
_entity.type
_entity.pdbx_description
1 polymer ?
#
loop_
_entity_poly.entity_id
_entity_poly.type
_entity_poly.pdbx_seq_one_letter_code
_entity_poly.pdbx_strand_id
1 'polypeptide(L)'
;MTSQQKTLQRSRDKTNHKFTIGYTYFEEPHRLQEQMALWKKWPCNVDIFIVDDGSPNSNAYETLKHYPFEDWQPTLQLWKVPRDLGFNSHGCRNLIAKFAETDWIQFMDIDHLLYPSDVARLKRMKLEKYDLVHHENYSERYQRIRSHPGHLNHFAVHKEHFWEAGGYDESFTGHHYGDREFIERILELPDVI
;
A
#
# COMPACT_ATOMS: atom_id res chain seq x y z
N MET A 1 -11.89 16.41 15.49
CA MET A 1 -11.15 16.83 14.28
C MET A 1 -11.56 15.91 13.16
N THR A 2 -12.28 16.41 12.18
CA THR A 2 -12.83 15.60 11.09
C THR A 2 -11.75 15.39 10.03
N SER A 3 -11.24 14.16 9.92
CA SER A 3 -10.47 13.77 8.73
C SER A 3 -11.42 13.87 7.53
N GLN A 4 -11.07 14.67 6.53
CA GLN A 4 -11.87 14.73 5.31
C GLN A 4 -11.65 13.46 4.50
N GLN A 5 -12.54 12.50 4.72
CA GLN A 5 -12.64 11.31 3.87
C GLN A 5 -13.27 11.73 2.53
N LYS A 6 -12.53 11.62 1.45
CA LYS A 6 -13.09 11.77 0.10
C LYS A 6 -12.97 10.45 -0.63
N THR A 7 -14.09 9.77 -0.81
CA THR A 7 -14.19 8.62 -1.71
C THR A 7 -14.39 9.14 -3.12
N LEU A 8 -13.42 8.95 -3.99
CA LEU A 8 -13.45 9.51 -5.35
C LEU A 8 -14.27 8.67 -6.34
N GLN A 9 -14.44 7.36 -6.08
CA GLN A 9 -15.35 6.54 -6.91
C GLN A 9 -15.65 5.19 -6.24
N ARG A 10 -16.90 4.75 -6.29
CA ARG A 10 -17.32 3.38 -6.00
C ARG A 10 -17.73 2.69 -7.30
N SER A 11 -16.94 1.76 -7.78
CA SER A 11 -17.42 0.75 -8.72
C SER A 11 -18.36 -0.21 -8.00
N ARG A 12 -19.50 -0.53 -8.63
CA ARG A 12 -20.57 -1.36 -8.03
C ARG A 12 -20.43 -2.86 -8.29
N ASP A 13 -19.30 -3.32 -8.77
CA ASP A 13 -19.12 -4.75 -8.97
C ASP A 13 -18.80 -5.44 -7.64
N LYS A 14 -19.78 -6.23 -7.14
CA LYS A 14 -19.68 -7.03 -5.91
C LYS A 14 -18.80 -8.28 -6.06
N THR A 15 -17.89 -8.31 -6.99
CA THR A 15 -17.00 -9.45 -7.18
C THR A 15 -15.81 -9.29 -6.23
N ASN A 16 -15.78 -10.11 -5.21
CA ASN A 16 -14.66 -10.48 -4.34
C ASN A 16 -13.34 -9.68 -4.54
N HIS A 17 -13.30 -8.47 -4.05
CA HIS A 17 -12.03 -7.75 -3.85
C HIS A 17 -11.24 -8.51 -2.79
N LYS A 18 -10.23 -9.27 -3.19
CA LYS A 18 -9.40 -10.01 -2.25
C LYS A 18 -8.23 -9.18 -1.71
N PHE A 19 -7.93 -8.05 -2.35
CA PHE A 19 -6.76 -7.22 -2.03
C PHE A 19 -7.07 -5.73 -2.01
N THR A 20 -6.57 -5.07 -0.96
CA THR A 20 -6.31 -3.64 -0.95
C THR A 20 -4.84 -3.40 -1.28
N ILE A 21 -4.56 -2.53 -2.24
CA ILE A 21 -3.21 -2.03 -2.51
C ILE A 21 -3.06 -0.73 -1.75
N GLY A 22 -2.23 -0.78 -0.70
CA GLY A 22 -2.01 0.34 0.20
C GLY A 22 -0.73 1.10 -0.14
N TYR A 23 -0.87 2.36 -0.54
CA TYR A 23 0.26 3.24 -0.81
C TYR A 23 0.42 4.29 0.29
N THR A 24 1.64 4.44 0.79
CA THR A 24 2.04 5.64 1.51
C THR A 24 2.58 6.65 0.51
N TYR A 25 2.16 7.90 0.63
CA TYR A 25 2.50 8.97 -0.30
C TYR A 25 3.05 10.19 0.44
N PHE A 26 4.14 10.77 -0.06
CA PHE A 26 4.63 12.07 0.38
C PHE A 26 5.37 12.77 -0.77
N GLU A 27 4.85 13.93 -1.22
CA GLU A 27 5.49 14.84 -2.20
C GLU A 27 5.99 14.21 -3.52
N GLU A 28 5.40 13.10 -3.98
CA GLU A 28 5.82 12.36 -5.18
C GLU A 28 4.74 12.35 -6.30
N PRO A 29 4.32 13.54 -6.82
CA PRO A 29 3.20 13.62 -7.76
C PRO A 29 3.44 12.84 -9.06
N HIS A 30 4.67 12.81 -9.56
CA HIS A 30 5.00 12.09 -10.79
C HIS A 30 4.87 10.58 -10.61
N ARG A 31 5.37 10.04 -9.50
CA ARG A 31 5.26 8.61 -9.18
C ARG A 31 3.82 8.19 -8.99
N LEU A 32 3.03 9.02 -8.32
CA LEU A 32 1.61 8.77 -8.15
C LEU A 32 0.89 8.73 -9.51
N GLN A 33 1.12 9.68 -10.39
CA GLN A 33 0.52 9.70 -11.73
C GLN A 33 0.97 8.49 -12.56
N GLU A 34 2.24 8.13 -12.53
CA GLU A 34 2.79 6.98 -13.22
C GLU A 34 2.14 5.68 -12.75
N GLN A 35 2.00 5.49 -11.43
CA GLN A 35 1.34 4.33 -10.85
C GLN A 35 -0.15 4.26 -11.24
N MET A 36 -0.86 5.39 -11.20
CA MET A 36 -2.27 5.44 -11.61
C MET A 36 -2.43 5.12 -13.11
N ALA A 37 -1.49 5.56 -13.95
CA ALA A 37 -1.50 5.23 -15.37
C ALA A 37 -1.33 3.72 -15.63
N LEU A 38 -0.52 3.02 -14.84
CA LEU A 38 -0.39 1.57 -14.92
C LEU A 38 -1.72 0.86 -14.58
N TRP A 39 -2.40 1.28 -13.52
CA TRP A 39 -3.69 0.73 -13.12
C TRP A 39 -4.79 1.00 -14.17
N LYS A 40 -4.75 2.16 -14.84
CA LYS A 40 -5.68 2.47 -15.94
C LYS A 40 -5.42 1.60 -17.15
N LYS A 41 -4.15 1.39 -17.52
CA LYS A 41 -3.77 0.60 -18.68
C LYS A 41 -4.10 -0.89 -18.54
N TRP A 42 -3.98 -1.41 -17.33
CA TRP A 42 -4.24 -2.83 -17.02
C TRP A 42 -5.22 -2.95 -15.87
N PRO A 43 -6.52 -2.87 -16.19
CA PRO A 43 -7.55 -2.89 -15.17
C PRO A 43 -7.48 -4.19 -14.37
N CYS A 44 -7.41 -4.04 -13.07
CA CYS A 44 -7.42 -5.13 -12.11
C CYS A 44 -8.44 -4.81 -11.02
N ASN A 45 -9.29 -5.75 -10.71
CA ASN A 45 -10.30 -5.56 -9.67
C ASN A 45 -9.65 -5.65 -8.28
N VAL A 46 -9.24 -4.50 -7.76
CA VAL A 46 -8.61 -4.29 -6.44
C VAL A 46 -9.13 -3.00 -5.83
N ASP A 47 -8.97 -2.86 -4.53
CA ASP A 47 -9.13 -1.58 -3.84
C ASP A 47 -7.76 -0.90 -3.75
N ILE A 48 -7.68 0.36 -4.16
CA ILE A 48 -6.49 1.19 -3.99
C ILE A 48 -6.74 2.15 -2.84
N PHE A 49 -5.86 2.13 -1.85
CA PHE A 49 -5.93 3.00 -0.71
C PHE A 49 -4.64 3.78 -0.57
N ILE A 50 -4.70 5.08 -0.80
CA ILE A 50 -3.56 5.99 -0.68
C ILE A 50 -3.72 6.81 0.59
N VAL A 51 -2.69 6.82 1.43
CA VAL A 51 -2.60 7.72 2.58
C VAL A 51 -1.45 8.70 2.35
N ASP A 52 -1.80 9.96 2.19
CA ASP A 52 -0.87 11.07 2.07
C ASP A 52 -0.38 11.48 3.47
N ASP A 53 0.92 11.36 3.69
CA ASP A 53 1.60 11.63 4.97
C ASP A 53 1.78 13.13 5.25
N GLY A 54 0.76 13.90 4.93
CA GLY A 54 0.72 15.33 5.26
C GLY A 54 1.47 16.23 4.27
N SER A 55 1.65 15.81 3.01
CA SER A 55 2.35 16.58 1.97
C SER A 55 1.95 18.06 1.98
N PRO A 56 2.90 18.99 2.22
CA PRO A 56 2.60 20.42 2.31
C PRO A 56 2.37 21.08 0.94
N ASN A 57 3.05 20.63 -0.11
CA ASN A 57 3.04 21.30 -1.41
C ASN A 57 2.29 20.50 -2.48
N SER A 58 2.64 19.24 -2.68
CA SER A 58 2.12 18.38 -3.74
C SER A 58 1.31 17.23 -3.16
N ASN A 59 0.17 17.54 -2.51
CA ASN A 59 -0.63 16.48 -1.90
C ASN A 59 -1.32 15.60 -2.95
N ALA A 60 -1.58 14.36 -2.57
CA ALA A 60 -2.12 13.34 -3.46
C ALA A 60 -3.49 13.72 -4.05
N TYR A 61 -4.35 14.42 -3.30
CA TYR A 61 -5.64 14.88 -3.80
C TYR A 61 -5.50 15.89 -4.93
N GLU A 62 -4.67 16.92 -4.74
CA GLU A 62 -4.44 17.94 -5.77
C GLU A 62 -3.80 17.33 -7.02
N THR A 63 -2.92 16.34 -6.83
CA THR A 63 -2.29 15.60 -7.93
C THR A 63 -3.32 14.81 -8.76
N LEU A 64 -4.34 14.25 -8.13
CA LEU A 64 -5.31 13.36 -8.77
C LEU A 64 -6.67 14.01 -9.08
N LYS A 65 -6.95 15.22 -8.62
CA LYS A 65 -8.28 15.84 -8.79
C LYS A 65 -8.77 15.98 -10.23
N HIS A 66 -7.85 16.04 -11.18
CA HIS A 66 -8.13 16.12 -12.62
C HIS A 66 -7.72 14.85 -13.37
N TYR A 67 -7.35 13.81 -12.64
CA TYR A 67 -7.00 12.55 -13.27
C TYR A 67 -8.25 11.93 -13.94
N PRO A 68 -8.15 11.46 -15.20
CA PRO A 68 -9.30 10.91 -15.93
C PRO A 68 -9.62 9.50 -15.41
N PHE A 69 -10.54 9.43 -14.43
CA PHE A 69 -10.99 8.17 -13.83
C PHE A 69 -12.14 7.49 -14.61
N GLU A 70 -12.50 8.01 -15.80
CA GLU A 70 -13.44 7.33 -16.70
C GLU A 70 -12.88 5.94 -17.03
N ASP A 71 -13.73 4.94 -16.99
CA ASP A 71 -13.38 3.53 -17.21
C ASP A 71 -12.38 2.91 -16.21
N TRP A 72 -12.15 3.60 -15.09
CA TRP A 72 -11.32 3.10 -14.00
C TRP A 72 -12.04 1.98 -13.24
N GLN A 73 -11.41 0.81 -13.13
CA GLN A 73 -12.02 -0.35 -12.45
C GLN A 73 -11.71 -0.48 -10.97
N PRO A 74 -10.49 -0.16 -10.49
CA PRO A 74 -10.22 -0.19 -9.06
C PRO A 74 -11.09 0.79 -8.28
N THR A 75 -11.46 0.46 -7.04
CA THR A 75 -11.91 1.49 -6.11
C THR A 75 -10.72 2.31 -5.64
N LEU A 76 -10.91 3.61 -5.41
CA LEU A 76 -9.86 4.49 -4.91
C LEU A 76 -10.33 5.20 -3.65
N GLN A 77 -9.62 4.95 -2.55
CA GLN A 77 -9.71 5.73 -1.32
C GLN A 77 -8.47 6.59 -1.19
N LEU A 78 -8.66 7.84 -0.84
CA LEU A 78 -7.58 8.80 -0.67
C LEU A 78 -7.76 9.55 0.65
N TRP A 79 -6.81 9.38 1.55
CA TRP A 79 -6.79 10.05 2.84
C TRP A 79 -5.53 10.91 2.95
N LYS A 80 -5.59 11.93 3.80
CA LYS A 80 -4.45 12.76 4.11
C LYS A 80 -4.33 12.94 5.62
N VAL A 81 -3.12 12.76 6.13
CA VAL A 81 -2.75 13.16 7.49
C VAL A 81 -2.84 14.69 7.57
N PRO A 82 -3.48 15.28 8.59
CA PRO A 82 -3.79 16.72 8.62
C PRO A 82 -2.57 17.63 8.56
N ARG A 83 -1.41 17.16 8.97
CA ARG A 83 -0.15 17.91 8.99
C ARG A 83 1.03 16.99 8.72
N ASP A 84 2.11 17.53 8.21
CA ASP A 84 3.40 16.86 8.13
C ASP A 84 3.93 16.59 9.56
N LEU A 85 4.17 15.32 9.85
CA LEU A 85 4.75 14.84 11.12
C LEU A 85 6.22 14.44 10.94
N GLY A 86 6.83 14.76 9.80
CA GLY A 86 8.05 14.17 9.33
C GLY A 86 7.77 12.78 8.73
N PHE A 87 8.74 11.89 8.68
CA PHE A 87 8.55 10.54 8.18
C PHE A 87 7.58 9.74 9.07
N ASN A 88 6.35 9.48 8.59
CA ASN A 88 5.29 8.80 9.34
C ASN A 88 4.60 7.70 8.51
N SER A 89 5.36 7.03 7.63
CA SER A 89 4.84 5.93 6.81
C SER A 89 4.21 4.81 7.66
N HIS A 90 4.70 4.61 8.89
CA HIS A 90 4.20 3.64 9.85
C HIS A 90 2.73 3.91 10.23
N GLY A 91 2.41 5.13 10.63
CA GLY A 91 1.03 5.55 10.91
C GLY A 91 0.14 5.48 9.67
N CYS A 92 0.67 5.83 8.50
CA CYS A 92 -0.07 5.71 7.24
C CYS A 92 -0.43 4.25 6.93
N ARG A 93 0.49 3.28 7.13
CA ARG A 93 0.22 1.86 6.95
C ARG A 93 -0.78 1.32 7.97
N ASN A 94 -0.71 1.76 9.22
CA ASN A 94 -1.71 1.44 10.23
C ASN A 94 -3.10 1.94 9.85
N LEU A 95 -3.21 3.16 9.30
CA LEU A 95 -4.47 3.68 8.77
C LEU A 95 -5.01 2.84 7.62
N ILE A 96 -4.14 2.46 6.67
CA ILE A 96 -4.51 1.56 5.59
C ILE A 96 -5.04 0.24 6.14
N ALA A 97 -4.28 -0.43 7.04
CA ALA A 97 -4.68 -1.70 7.62
C ALA A 97 -6.00 -1.61 8.42
N LYS A 98 -6.21 -0.50 9.11
CA LYS A 98 -7.42 -0.30 9.92
C LYS A 98 -8.67 -0.16 9.07
N PHE A 99 -8.58 0.54 7.94
CA PHE A 99 -9.75 0.93 7.15
C PHE A 99 -9.87 0.19 5.80
N ALA A 100 -8.92 -0.67 5.46
CA ALA A 100 -9.06 -1.58 4.33
C ALA A 100 -10.31 -2.46 4.50
N GLU A 101 -11.11 -2.58 3.44
CA GLU A 101 -12.34 -3.39 3.44
C GLU A 101 -12.09 -4.86 3.03
N THR A 102 -10.84 -5.18 2.66
CA THR A 102 -10.41 -6.53 2.23
C THR A 102 -9.61 -7.24 3.32
N ASP A 103 -9.53 -8.55 3.22
CA ASP A 103 -8.77 -9.35 4.17
C ASP A 103 -7.25 -9.28 3.91
N TRP A 104 -6.86 -9.08 2.65
CA TRP A 104 -5.47 -9.00 2.24
C TRP A 104 -5.07 -7.59 1.85
N ILE A 105 -3.89 -7.17 2.31
CA ILE A 105 -3.32 -5.86 2.01
C ILE A 105 -1.95 -6.06 1.40
N GLN A 106 -1.72 -5.45 0.24
CA GLN A 106 -0.40 -5.27 -0.35
C GLN A 106 0.09 -3.87 -0.02
N PHE A 107 1.10 -3.76 0.84
CA PHE A 107 1.75 -2.48 1.13
C PHE A 107 2.80 -2.14 0.08
N MET A 108 2.85 -0.87 -0.30
CA MET A 108 3.81 -0.32 -1.26
C MET A 108 4.15 1.12 -0.88
N ASP A 109 5.40 1.50 -1.10
CA ASP A 109 5.79 2.91 -1.14
C ASP A 109 5.53 3.45 -2.55
N ILE A 110 5.11 4.71 -2.67
CA ILE A 110 4.69 5.29 -3.96
C ILE A 110 5.85 5.47 -4.94
N ASP A 111 7.08 5.52 -4.47
CA ASP A 111 8.29 5.62 -5.29
C ASP A 111 8.67 4.32 -6.01
N HIS A 112 7.95 3.24 -5.73
CA HIS A 112 8.11 1.94 -6.40
C HIS A 112 6.85 1.59 -7.19
N LEU A 113 7.05 1.12 -8.43
CA LEU A 113 5.96 0.71 -9.31
C LEU A 113 5.53 -0.73 -9.02
N LEU A 114 4.25 -0.89 -8.70
CA LEU A 114 3.59 -2.19 -8.62
C LEU A 114 2.82 -2.45 -9.92
N TYR A 115 3.23 -3.49 -10.64
CA TYR A 115 2.55 -3.86 -11.89
C TYR A 115 1.29 -4.67 -11.59
N PRO A 116 0.18 -4.39 -12.27
CA PRO A 116 -1.06 -5.17 -12.12
C PRO A 116 -0.89 -6.67 -12.38
N SER A 117 0.10 -7.07 -13.18
CA SER A 117 0.48 -8.48 -13.40
C SER A 117 0.92 -9.18 -12.11
N ASP A 118 1.63 -8.46 -11.21
CA ASP A 118 2.12 -9.02 -9.96
C ASP A 118 0.97 -9.25 -8.98
N VAL A 119 0.04 -8.31 -8.93
CA VAL A 119 -1.19 -8.48 -8.15
C VAL A 119 -2.07 -9.59 -8.72
N ALA A 120 -2.16 -9.70 -10.04
CA ALA A 120 -2.86 -10.81 -10.68
C ALA A 120 -2.21 -12.18 -10.37
N ARG A 121 -0.89 -12.20 -10.16
CA ARG A 121 -0.15 -13.38 -9.68
C ARG A 121 -0.50 -13.70 -8.23
N LEU A 122 -0.45 -12.70 -7.32
CA LEU A 122 -0.86 -12.86 -5.92
C LEU A 122 -2.28 -13.43 -5.79
N LYS A 123 -3.23 -12.92 -6.55
CA LYS A 123 -4.62 -13.40 -6.55
C LYS A 123 -4.77 -14.88 -6.96
N ARG A 124 -3.81 -15.44 -7.70
CA ARG A 124 -3.79 -16.85 -8.09
C ARG A 124 -3.06 -17.76 -7.10
N MET A 125 -2.31 -17.19 -6.16
CA MET A 125 -1.64 -17.95 -5.12
C MET A 125 -2.69 -18.46 -4.12
N LYS A 126 -2.45 -19.67 -3.59
CA LYS A 126 -3.20 -20.16 -2.46
C LYS A 126 -2.54 -19.60 -1.20
N LEU A 127 -3.07 -18.48 -0.72
CA LEU A 127 -2.55 -17.81 0.46
C LEU A 127 -3.29 -18.27 1.70
N GLU A 128 -2.53 -18.52 2.75
CA GLU A 128 -3.01 -18.82 4.09
C GLU A 128 -2.83 -17.57 4.99
N LYS A 129 -3.60 -17.44 6.05
CA LYS A 129 -3.63 -16.23 6.93
C LYS A 129 -2.24 -15.76 7.38
N TYR A 130 -1.33 -16.67 7.66
CA TYR A 130 0.01 -16.37 8.18
C TYR A 130 1.09 -16.21 7.11
N ASP A 131 0.72 -16.29 5.84
CA ASP A 131 1.66 -16.01 4.76
C ASP A 131 2.04 -14.53 4.74
N LEU A 132 3.35 -14.28 4.60
CA LEU A 132 3.91 -12.97 4.36
C LEU A 132 4.64 -13.00 3.01
N VAL A 133 4.08 -12.33 2.00
CA VAL A 133 4.61 -12.38 0.64
C VAL A 133 5.37 -11.11 0.32
N HIS A 134 6.68 -11.21 0.25
CA HIS A 134 7.55 -10.11 -0.18
C HIS A 134 7.71 -10.07 -1.70
N HIS A 135 7.74 -8.86 -2.25
CA HIS A 135 8.11 -8.65 -3.65
C HIS A 135 9.62 -8.48 -3.79
N GLU A 136 10.20 -9.22 -4.75
CA GLU A 136 11.58 -8.97 -5.15
C GLU A 136 11.65 -7.63 -5.90
N ASN A 137 12.59 -6.77 -5.51
CA ASN A 137 12.88 -5.56 -6.27
C ASN A 137 13.61 -5.92 -7.56
N TYR A 138 13.02 -5.52 -8.69
CA TYR A 138 13.71 -5.52 -9.97
C TYR A 138 14.24 -4.13 -10.26
N SER A 139 15.55 -4.00 -10.40
CA SER A 139 16.18 -2.79 -10.90
C SER A 139 16.89 -3.10 -12.22
N GLU A 140 16.50 -2.43 -13.29
CA GLU A 140 17.19 -2.53 -14.58
C GLU A 140 18.66 -2.18 -14.47
N ARG A 141 19.01 -1.31 -13.55
CA ARG A 141 20.38 -0.85 -13.29
C ARG A 141 21.26 -1.91 -12.61
N TYR A 142 20.67 -2.84 -11.86
CA TYR A 142 21.40 -3.77 -10.99
C TYR A 142 21.07 -5.24 -11.28
N GLN A 143 20.75 -5.61 -12.48
CA GLN A 143 20.50 -7.00 -12.89
C GLN A 143 20.46 -7.98 -11.71
N ARG A 144 19.31 -8.09 -11.05
CA ARG A 144 19.02 -9.01 -9.95
C ARG A 144 20.02 -8.93 -8.78
N ILE A 145 19.72 -8.15 -7.77
CA ILE A 145 20.44 -8.24 -6.48
C ILE A 145 20.06 -9.59 -5.84
N ARG A 146 20.92 -10.57 -6.03
CA ARG A 146 20.70 -11.97 -5.63
C ARG A 146 20.64 -12.23 -4.12
N SER A 147 20.71 -11.25 -3.25
CA SER A 147 20.96 -11.47 -1.83
C SER A 147 20.04 -10.73 -0.85
N HIS A 148 18.97 -10.06 -1.30
CA HIS A 148 18.03 -9.49 -0.37
C HIS A 148 16.69 -10.24 -0.42
N PRO A 149 16.22 -10.75 0.72
CA PRO A 149 14.82 -11.11 0.89
C PRO A 149 14.03 -9.85 0.59
N GLY A 150 13.21 -9.76 -0.42
CA GLY A 150 12.37 -8.66 -0.89
C GLY A 150 12.52 -7.29 -0.21
N HIS A 151 11.91 -6.27 -0.73
CA HIS A 151 11.93 -4.97 -0.06
C HIS A 151 11.08 -5.05 1.20
N LEU A 152 11.60 -4.60 2.36
CA LEU A 152 10.91 -4.70 3.65
C LEU A 152 9.54 -4.02 3.66
N ASN A 153 9.35 -3.01 2.82
CA ASN A 153 8.14 -2.19 2.75
C ASN A 153 7.13 -2.68 1.69
N HIS A 154 7.50 -3.69 0.89
CA HIS A 154 6.69 -4.19 -0.22
C HIS A 154 6.28 -5.62 0.02
N PHE A 155 5.18 -5.80 0.72
CA PHE A 155 4.70 -7.13 1.09
C PHE A 155 3.17 -7.21 1.11
N ALA A 156 2.65 -8.41 0.86
CA ALA A 156 1.25 -8.73 1.09
C ALA A 156 1.11 -9.47 2.41
N VAL A 157 0.09 -9.10 3.18
CA VAL A 157 -0.21 -9.67 4.49
C VAL A 157 -1.71 -9.74 4.72
N HIS A 158 -2.17 -10.75 5.43
CA HIS A 158 -3.55 -10.81 5.91
C HIS A 158 -3.76 -9.77 7.02
N LYS A 159 -4.89 -9.04 6.96
CA LYS A 159 -5.18 -7.94 7.91
C LYS A 159 -5.20 -8.39 9.38
N GLU A 160 -5.75 -9.57 9.67
CA GLU A 160 -5.70 -10.09 11.04
C GLU A 160 -4.28 -10.40 11.48
N HIS A 161 -3.47 -11.01 10.63
CA HIS A 161 -2.07 -11.30 10.93
C HIS A 161 -1.27 -10.01 11.20
N PHE A 162 -1.50 -8.96 10.39
CA PHE A 162 -0.94 -7.64 10.63
C PHE A 162 -1.25 -7.11 12.03
N TRP A 163 -2.51 -7.25 12.49
CA TRP A 163 -2.92 -6.75 13.80
C TRP A 163 -2.57 -7.69 14.96
N GLU A 164 -2.44 -8.99 14.74
CA GLU A 164 -1.88 -9.92 15.73
C GLU A 164 -0.43 -9.59 16.05
N ALA A 165 0.33 -9.10 15.06
CA ALA A 165 1.66 -8.52 15.28
C ALA A 165 1.64 -7.14 15.95
N GLY A 166 0.47 -6.55 16.20
CA GLY A 166 0.29 -5.24 16.83
C GLY A 166 0.34 -4.05 15.87
N GLY A 167 0.44 -4.29 14.55
CA GLY A 167 0.65 -3.24 13.56
C GLY A 167 2.04 -2.59 13.66
N TYR A 168 2.25 -1.50 12.98
CA TYR A 168 3.50 -0.72 13.09
C TYR A 168 3.53 0.07 14.40
N ASP A 169 4.71 0.16 15.01
CA ASP A 169 4.94 1.04 16.15
C ASP A 169 5.12 2.49 15.68
N GLU A 170 4.12 3.34 15.97
CA GLU A 170 4.11 4.74 15.57
C GLU A 170 5.11 5.61 16.34
N SER A 171 5.79 5.08 17.37
CA SER A 171 6.89 5.78 18.02
C SER A 171 8.10 5.98 17.09
N PHE A 172 8.17 5.22 15.99
CA PHE A 172 9.16 5.41 14.93
C PHE A 172 8.87 6.60 14.01
N THR A 173 7.81 7.38 14.23
CA THR A 173 7.58 8.62 13.47
C THR A 173 8.84 9.50 13.47
N GLY A 174 9.30 9.90 12.27
CA GLY A 174 10.58 10.60 12.06
C GLY A 174 11.79 9.67 11.83
N HIS A 175 11.62 8.34 11.87
CA HIS A 175 12.70 7.36 11.74
C HIS A 175 12.37 6.27 10.72
N HIS A 176 13.38 5.69 10.07
CA HIS A 176 13.22 4.70 8.99
C HIS A 176 13.28 3.23 9.45
N TYR A 177 13.46 2.93 10.73
CA TYR A 177 13.74 1.57 11.19
C TYR A 177 12.52 0.72 11.51
N GLY A 178 11.32 1.31 11.53
CA GLY A 178 10.09 0.62 11.94
C GLY A 178 9.66 -0.51 11.01
N ASP A 179 10.05 -0.49 9.73
CA ASP A 179 9.74 -1.59 8.80
C ASP A 179 10.43 -2.89 9.22
N ARG A 180 11.71 -2.79 9.57
CA ARG A 180 12.46 -3.96 10.03
C ARG A 180 11.91 -4.48 11.36
N GLU A 181 11.64 -3.60 12.30
CA GLU A 181 11.04 -3.94 13.59
C GLU A 181 9.71 -4.67 13.41
N PHE A 182 8.85 -4.16 12.54
CA PHE A 182 7.56 -4.80 12.25
C PHE A 182 7.73 -6.19 11.63
N ILE A 183 8.63 -6.34 10.64
CA ILE A 183 8.88 -7.63 9.99
C ILE A 183 9.47 -8.64 10.98
N GLU A 184 10.40 -8.24 11.84
CA GLU A 184 10.95 -9.11 12.89
C GLU A 184 9.84 -9.59 13.82
N ARG A 185 8.97 -8.69 14.27
CA ARG A 185 7.87 -8.99 15.20
C ARG A 185 6.78 -9.88 14.58
N ILE A 186 6.43 -9.68 13.30
CA ILE A 186 5.44 -10.52 12.63
C ILE A 186 5.98 -11.93 12.37
N LEU A 187 7.29 -12.09 12.12
CA LEU A 187 7.93 -13.38 11.94
C LEU A 187 8.12 -14.16 13.25
N GLU A 188 8.04 -13.51 14.39
CA GLU A 188 8.09 -14.16 15.73
C GLU A 188 6.73 -14.74 16.17
N LEU A 189 5.65 -14.41 15.47
CA LEU A 189 4.34 -14.98 15.78
C LEU A 189 4.34 -16.49 15.53
N PRO A 190 3.66 -17.27 16.38
CA PRO A 190 3.48 -18.69 16.15
C PRO A 190 2.69 -18.91 14.85
N ASP A 191 3.05 -19.96 14.10
CA ASP A 191 2.41 -20.38 12.86
C ASP A 191 2.81 -19.60 11.58
N VAL A 192 3.81 -18.70 11.63
CA VAL A 192 4.39 -18.13 10.42
C VAL A 192 5.30 -19.17 9.75
N ILE A 193 4.99 -19.49 8.49
CA ILE A 193 5.73 -20.44 7.65
C ILE A 193 6.52 -19.67 6.59
#